data_1cdc32f7e8d61d498c47e77e4e8c5dbb
#
_entry.id   1cdc32f7e8d61d498c47e77e4e8c5dbb
#
_cell.length_a   1.000
_cell.length_b   1.000
_cell.length_c   1.000
_cell.angle_alpha   90.00
_cell.angle_beta   90.00
_cell.angle_gamma   90.00
#
_symmetry.space_group_name_H-M   'P 1'
#
loop_
_entity.id
_entity.type
_entity.pdbx_description
1 polymer ?
#
loop_
_entity_poly.entity_id
_entity_poly.type
_entity_poly.pdbx_seq_one_letter_code
_entity_poly.pdbx_strand_id
1 'polypeptide(L)'
;MFTSCQSYKKVPYLQDAEVVLYNTRDAELYDAKIMPKDLLTIVVSCTSPELAAPFNLTVATQNNAALNYTTSQPVLQQYLVDNDGNINFPVLGELHVGGLTKKATEQMIVEKLKPYITETPIVTVRMVNYKISVIGEVARPGTFTISNEKVNILEALAMAGDMTVYGLRDDVKLIRENANGK
;
A
#
# COMPACT_ATOMS: atom_id res chain seq x y z
N MET A 1 23.79 -44.87 13.34
CA MET A 1 22.80 -44.67 12.26
C MET A 1 21.80 -43.63 12.72
N PHE A 2 21.90 -42.40 12.20
CA PHE A 2 20.97 -41.33 12.53
C PHE A 2 19.96 -41.24 11.38
N THR A 3 18.78 -41.79 11.59
CA THR A 3 17.66 -41.66 10.65
C THR A 3 16.89 -40.39 11.03
N SER A 4 17.31 -39.23 10.49
CA SER A 4 16.50 -38.02 10.48
C SER A 4 15.56 -38.08 9.30
N CYS A 5 14.45 -38.79 9.44
CA CYS A 5 13.33 -38.74 8.51
C CYS A 5 12.41 -37.61 8.95
N GLN A 6 12.67 -36.39 8.51
CA GLN A 6 11.66 -35.35 8.57
C GLN A 6 10.54 -35.73 7.60
N SER A 7 9.32 -35.88 8.11
CA SER A 7 8.20 -36.33 7.30
C SER A 7 7.93 -35.31 6.18
N TYR A 8 8.07 -35.71 4.90
CA TYR A 8 7.75 -34.90 3.72
C TYR A 8 6.32 -34.34 3.70
N LYS A 9 5.44 -34.88 4.53
CA LYS A 9 4.03 -34.44 4.69
C LYS A 9 3.89 -33.01 5.21
N LYS A 10 4.93 -32.42 5.82
CA LYS A 10 4.93 -31.03 6.33
C LYS A 10 5.54 -30.00 5.36
N VAL A 11 6.02 -30.46 4.21
CA VAL A 11 6.70 -29.61 3.23
C VAL A 11 5.75 -28.86 2.29
N PRO A 12 4.64 -29.43 1.77
CA PRO A 12 3.73 -28.72 0.89
C PRO A 12 2.91 -27.66 1.64
N TYR A 13 2.63 -26.54 0.97
CA TYR A 13 1.65 -25.54 1.44
C TYR A 13 0.22 -26.04 1.18
N LEU A 14 -0.74 -25.45 1.91
CA LEU A 14 -2.19 -25.59 1.65
C LEU A 14 -2.69 -27.05 1.67
N GLN A 15 -2.19 -27.85 2.60
CA GLN A 15 -2.57 -29.28 2.70
C GLN A 15 -4.06 -29.49 2.96
N ASP A 16 -4.75 -28.51 3.60
CA ASP A 16 -6.18 -28.53 3.92
C ASP A 16 -7.00 -27.61 3.01
N ALA A 17 -6.49 -27.27 1.82
CA ALA A 17 -7.11 -26.27 0.93
C ALA A 17 -8.55 -26.66 0.53
N GLU A 18 -8.84 -27.94 0.36
CA GLU A 18 -10.20 -28.41 0.02
C GLU A 18 -11.21 -28.09 1.13
N VAL A 19 -10.82 -28.22 2.39
CA VAL A 19 -11.69 -27.93 3.55
C VAL A 19 -11.89 -26.41 3.70
N VAL A 20 -10.86 -25.62 3.45
CA VAL A 20 -10.87 -24.16 3.56
C VAL A 20 -11.73 -23.54 2.45
N LEU A 21 -11.68 -24.06 1.22
CA LEU A 21 -12.44 -23.53 0.09
C LEU A 21 -13.98 -23.63 0.28
N TYR A 22 -14.45 -24.60 1.04
CA TYR A 22 -15.89 -24.72 1.36
C TYR A 22 -16.37 -23.68 2.38
N ASN A 23 -15.48 -23.18 3.25
CA ASN A 23 -15.83 -22.30 4.36
C ASN A 23 -15.59 -20.81 4.08
N THR A 24 -14.95 -20.45 2.96
CA THR A 24 -14.52 -19.06 2.67
C THR A 24 -15.33 -18.36 1.58
N ARG A 25 -16.60 -18.75 1.37
CA ARG A 25 -17.46 -18.14 0.33
C ARG A 25 -17.75 -16.65 0.53
N ASP A 26 -17.53 -16.11 1.73
CA ASP A 26 -17.86 -14.74 2.10
C ASP A 26 -16.65 -13.96 2.63
N ALA A 27 -15.46 -14.21 2.08
CA ALA A 27 -14.30 -13.37 2.41
C ALA A 27 -14.57 -11.95 1.88
N GLU A 28 -14.92 -11.03 2.77
CA GLU A 28 -15.01 -9.61 2.44
C GLU A 28 -13.71 -9.13 1.81
N LEU A 29 -13.82 -8.43 0.68
CA LEU A 29 -12.67 -7.80 0.05
C LEU A 29 -12.08 -6.79 1.04
N TYR A 30 -10.87 -7.09 1.53
CA TYR A 30 -10.17 -6.18 2.41
C TYR A 30 -9.76 -4.92 1.65
N ASP A 31 -10.33 -3.79 2.02
CA ASP A 31 -9.94 -2.48 1.54
C ASP A 31 -9.02 -1.83 2.57
N ALA A 32 -7.79 -1.54 2.18
CA ALA A 32 -6.82 -0.90 3.05
C ALA A 32 -7.32 0.49 3.46
N LYS A 33 -7.27 0.80 4.76
CA LYS A 33 -7.57 2.11 5.31
C LYS A 33 -6.30 2.92 5.41
N ILE A 34 -6.42 4.21 5.14
CA ILE A 34 -5.33 5.16 5.31
C ILE A 34 -5.01 5.30 6.80
N MET A 35 -3.71 5.19 7.12
CA MET A 35 -3.21 5.28 8.49
C MET A 35 -2.28 6.48 8.66
N PRO A 36 -2.08 6.96 9.89
CA PRO A 36 -1.02 7.93 10.18
C PRO A 36 0.34 7.45 9.66
N LYS A 37 1.12 8.37 9.10
CA LYS A 37 2.42 8.12 8.43
C LYS A 37 2.33 7.44 7.06
N ASP A 38 1.15 7.22 6.52
CA ASP A 38 1.02 6.83 5.13
C ASP A 38 1.42 8.00 4.20
N LEU A 39 2.01 7.63 3.07
CA LEU A 39 2.40 8.57 2.03
C LEU A 39 1.45 8.40 0.85
N LEU A 40 0.71 9.45 0.53
CA LEU A 40 -0.31 9.44 -0.51
C LEU A 40 0.14 10.25 -1.72
N THR A 41 -0.17 9.77 -2.91
CA THR A 41 -0.19 10.57 -4.13
C THR A 41 -1.65 10.78 -4.53
N ILE A 42 -2.04 12.04 -4.70
CA ILE A 42 -3.40 12.42 -5.07
C ILE A 42 -3.31 13.16 -6.39
N VAL A 43 -4.07 12.70 -7.38
CA VAL A 43 -4.13 13.28 -8.71
C VAL A 43 -5.56 13.71 -9.00
N VAL A 44 -5.73 14.96 -9.36
CA VAL A 44 -7.00 15.52 -9.83
C VAL A 44 -6.93 15.65 -11.35
N SER A 45 -7.87 15.06 -12.06
CA SER A 45 -7.97 15.11 -13.53
C SER A 45 -9.31 15.71 -13.93
N CYS A 46 -9.27 16.68 -14.83
CA CYS A 46 -10.45 17.32 -15.43
C CYS A 46 -10.33 17.26 -16.95
N THR A 47 -11.44 17.51 -17.65
CA THR A 47 -11.45 17.64 -19.12
C THR A 47 -10.52 18.77 -19.56
N SER A 48 -10.51 19.88 -18.80
CA SER A 48 -9.59 21.01 -19.00
C SER A 48 -8.42 20.91 -18.01
N PRO A 49 -7.19 20.59 -18.46
CA PRO A 49 -6.03 20.42 -17.56
C PRO A 49 -5.71 21.67 -16.72
N GLU A 50 -6.04 22.85 -17.25
CA GLU A 50 -5.80 24.14 -16.57
C GLU A 50 -6.60 24.25 -15.25
N LEU A 51 -7.80 23.67 -15.20
CA LEU A 51 -8.64 23.65 -14.00
C LEU A 51 -8.08 22.71 -12.91
N ALA A 52 -7.36 21.69 -13.31
CA ALA A 52 -6.74 20.73 -12.38
C ALA A 52 -5.36 21.19 -11.88
N ALA A 53 -4.68 22.07 -12.61
CA ALA A 53 -3.31 22.50 -12.31
C ALA A 53 -3.10 23.02 -10.87
N PRO A 54 -3.98 23.84 -10.29
CA PRO A 54 -3.81 24.32 -8.91
C PRO A 54 -3.83 23.23 -7.83
N PHE A 55 -4.41 22.06 -8.14
CA PHE A 55 -4.56 20.93 -7.21
C PHE A 55 -3.47 19.88 -7.37
N ASN A 56 -2.73 19.92 -8.49
CA ASN A 56 -1.66 18.98 -8.82
C ASN A 56 -0.28 19.66 -8.69
N LEU A 57 0.15 19.90 -7.46
CA LEU A 57 1.46 20.49 -7.23
C LEU A 57 2.56 19.52 -7.64
N THR A 58 3.55 20.04 -8.34
CA THR A 58 4.75 19.31 -8.73
C THR A 58 5.95 19.84 -7.97
N VAL A 59 6.80 18.92 -7.50
CA VAL A 59 8.06 19.24 -6.85
C VAL A 59 9.19 18.97 -7.85
N ALA A 60 10.05 19.95 -8.06
CA ALA A 60 11.29 19.72 -8.80
C ALA A 60 12.17 18.75 -8.00
N THR A 61 12.51 17.62 -8.57
CA THR A 61 13.50 16.72 -7.97
C THR A 61 14.84 17.45 -7.95
N GLN A 62 15.40 17.68 -6.76
CA GLN A 62 16.74 18.25 -6.63
C GLN A 62 17.73 17.24 -7.19
N ASN A 63 18.48 17.66 -8.20
CA ASN A 63 19.55 16.86 -8.78
C ASN A 63 20.66 16.65 -7.74
N ASN A 64 21.02 15.41 -7.47
CA ASN A 64 22.29 15.11 -6.84
C ASN A 64 23.40 15.60 -7.78
N ALA A 65 24.15 16.61 -7.35
CA ALA A 65 25.21 17.29 -8.10
C ALA A 65 26.38 16.40 -8.54
N ALA A 66 26.31 15.08 -8.30
CA ALA A 66 27.36 14.11 -8.66
C ALA A 66 27.20 13.50 -10.05
N LEU A 67 26.08 13.66 -10.73
CA LEU A 67 25.86 13.11 -12.06
C LEU A 67 25.31 14.22 -12.98
N ASN A 68 26.14 14.67 -13.93
CA ASN A 68 25.91 15.74 -14.90
C ASN A 68 24.75 15.49 -15.90
N TYR A 69 23.62 14.93 -15.47
CA TYR A 69 22.43 14.79 -16.30
C TYR A 69 21.24 15.49 -15.65
N THR A 70 20.90 16.65 -16.16
CA THR A 70 19.72 17.45 -15.82
C THR A 70 18.51 16.94 -16.58
N THR A 71 17.85 15.92 -16.10
CA THR A 71 16.47 15.62 -16.47
C THR A 71 15.63 15.67 -15.19
N SER A 72 15.32 16.87 -14.73
CA SER A 72 14.33 17.07 -13.69
C SER A 72 12.94 16.93 -14.30
N GLN A 73 12.42 15.71 -14.34
CA GLN A 73 10.99 15.53 -14.58
C GLN A 73 10.24 15.98 -13.32
N PRO A 74 9.27 16.89 -13.43
CA PRO A 74 8.45 17.29 -12.30
C PRO A 74 7.71 16.06 -11.76
N VAL A 75 7.90 15.77 -10.48
CA VAL A 75 7.21 14.69 -9.79
C VAL A 75 6.05 15.30 -9.01
N LEU A 76 4.89 14.63 -9.04
CA LEU A 76 3.73 15.03 -8.25
C LEU A 76 4.08 15.05 -6.76
N GLN A 77 3.60 16.08 -6.07
CA GLN A 77 3.78 16.19 -4.63
C GLN A 77 3.10 15.01 -3.93
N GLN A 78 3.80 14.45 -2.96
CA GLN A 78 3.28 13.41 -2.08
C GLN A 78 2.81 14.05 -0.77
N TYR A 79 1.77 13.49 -0.20
CA TYR A 79 1.14 13.97 1.02
C TYR A 79 1.38 12.96 2.14
N LEU A 80 2.10 13.37 3.17
CA LEU A 80 2.29 12.57 4.37
C LEU A 80 1.09 12.76 5.30
N VAL A 81 0.44 11.66 5.67
CA VAL A 81 -0.63 11.68 6.68
C VAL A 81 -0.02 11.92 8.05
N ASP A 82 -0.47 12.93 8.75
CA ASP A 82 0.00 13.27 10.10
C ASP A 82 -0.49 12.29 11.18
N ASN A 83 -0.16 12.56 12.45
CA ASN A 83 -0.56 11.69 13.56
C ASN A 83 -2.06 11.72 13.84
N ASP A 84 -2.72 12.80 13.45
CA ASP A 84 -4.16 13.01 13.63
C ASP A 84 -4.99 12.52 12.44
N GLY A 85 -4.31 11.95 11.43
CA GLY A 85 -4.94 11.43 10.22
C GLY A 85 -5.24 12.49 9.16
N ASN A 86 -4.60 13.64 9.22
CA ASN A 86 -4.84 14.75 8.30
C ASN A 86 -3.74 14.86 7.25
N ILE A 87 -4.10 15.45 6.11
CA ILE A 87 -3.17 15.90 5.06
C ILE A 87 -3.46 17.37 4.75
N ASN A 88 -2.43 18.10 4.30
CA ASN A 88 -2.60 19.46 3.82
C ASN A 88 -2.68 19.45 2.30
N PHE A 89 -3.89 19.63 1.76
CA PHE A 89 -4.15 19.56 0.33
C PHE A 89 -4.26 20.98 -0.28
N PRO A 90 -3.70 21.22 -1.48
CA PRO A 90 -3.74 22.53 -2.12
C PRO A 90 -5.16 23.06 -2.26
N VAL A 91 -5.35 24.36 -2.02
CA VAL A 91 -6.63 25.08 -2.11
C VAL A 91 -7.66 24.64 -1.06
N LEU A 92 -7.78 23.34 -0.78
CA LEU A 92 -8.77 22.81 0.17
C LEU A 92 -8.29 22.88 1.64
N GLY A 93 -6.97 23.06 1.86
CA GLY A 93 -6.39 23.09 3.20
C GLY A 93 -6.31 21.71 3.84
N GLU A 94 -6.56 21.67 5.14
CA GLU A 94 -6.48 20.46 5.94
C GLU A 94 -7.66 19.51 5.67
N LEU A 95 -7.36 18.25 5.37
CA LEU A 95 -8.33 17.19 5.10
C LEU A 95 -8.06 15.99 5.99
N HIS A 96 -9.09 15.55 6.72
CA HIS A 96 -9.02 14.33 7.53
C HIS A 96 -9.25 13.11 6.64
N VAL A 97 -8.21 12.29 6.45
CA VAL A 97 -8.22 11.09 5.60
C VAL A 97 -7.98 9.81 6.40
N GLY A 98 -7.53 9.92 7.64
CA GLY A 98 -7.24 8.80 8.51
C GLY A 98 -8.46 7.91 8.73
N GLY A 99 -8.28 6.59 8.64
CA GLY A 99 -9.36 5.61 8.78
C GLY A 99 -10.29 5.46 7.57
N LEU A 100 -10.17 6.34 6.57
CA LEU A 100 -10.94 6.24 5.33
C LEU A 100 -10.29 5.22 4.37
N THR A 101 -11.11 4.62 3.51
CA THR A 101 -10.60 3.88 2.34
C THR A 101 -10.20 4.87 1.24
N LYS A 102 -9.40 4.42 0.27
CA LYS A 102 -9.06 5.25 -0.91
C LYS A 102 -10.29 5.81 -1.58
N LYS A 103 -11.28 4.96 -1.84
CA LYS A 103 -12.53 5.34 -2.50
C LYS A 103 -13.31 6.40 -1.71
N ALA A 104 -13.38 6.26 -0.40
CA ALA A 104 -14.03 7.26 0.45
C ALA A 104 -13.29 8.60 0.42
N THR A 105 -11.95 8.56 0.41
CA THR A 105 -11.11 9.76 0.30
C THR A 105 -11.28 10.45 -1.07
N GLU A 106 -11.29 9.68 -2.16
CA GLU A 106 -11.55 10.19 -3.51
C GLU A 106 -12.91 10.90 -3.58
N GLN A 107 -13.96 10.27 -3.07
CA GLN A 107 -15.30 10.86 -3.03
C GLN A 107 -15.36 12.14 -2.20
N MET A 108 -14.73 12.14 -1.02
CA MET A 108 -14.66 13.32 -0.15
C MET A 108 -13.96 14.49 -0.86
N ILE A 109 -12.84 14.23 -1.55
CA ILE A 109 -12.11 15.26 -2.28
C ILE A 109 -12.95 15.77 -3.45
N VAL A 110 -13.60 14.90 -4.23
CA VAL A 110 -14.52 15.31 -5.32
C VAL A 110 -15.61 16.23 -4.79
N GLU A 111 -16.25 15.89 -3.67
CA GLU A 111 -17.29 16.74 -3.06
C GLU A 111 -16.75 18.12 -2.66
N LYS A 112 -15.56 18.18 -2.08
CA LYS A 112 -14.92 19.44 -1.68
C LYS A 112 -14.43 20.27 -2.86
N LEU A 113 -14.18 19.65 -4.02
CA LEU A 113 -13.76 20.34 -5.25
C LEU A 113 -14.92 20.96 -6.02
N LYS A 114 -16.17 20.54 -5.82
CA LYS A 114 -17.36 21.07 -6.51
C LYS A 114 -17.49 22.60 -6.53
N PRO A 115 -17.16 23.34 -5.44
CA PRO A 115 -17.22 24.81 -5.47
C PRO A 115 -16.15 25.46 -6.35
N TYR A 116 -15.07 24.75 -6.65
CA TYR A 116 -13.89 25.27 -7.37
C TYR A 116 -13.84 24.84 -8.83
N ILE A 117 -14.46 23.72 -9.15
CA ILE A 117 -14.41 23.13 -10.49
C ILE A 117 -15.86 22.93 -10.97
N THR A 118 -16.18 23.50 -12.14
CA THR A 118 -17.53 23.47 -12.72
C THR A 118 -17.91 22.08 -13.25
N GLU A 119 -16.93 21.29 -13.66
CA GLU A 119 -17.09 19.90 -14.12
C GLU A 119 -16.77 18.92 -12.99
N THR A 120 -17.23 17.69 -13.13
CA THR A 120 -16.93 16.65 -12.13
C THR A 120 -15.51 16.15 -12.34
N PRO A 121 -14.56 16.44 -11.42
CA PRO A 121 -13.19 15.97 -11.52
C PRO A 121 -13.09 14.47 -11.23
N ILE A 122 -12.11 13.82 -11.84
CA ILE A 122 -11.68 12.48 -11.47
C ILE A 122 -10.53 12.64 -10.46
N VAL A 123 -10.72 12.11 -9.27
CA VAL A 123 -9.68 12.09 -8.23
C VAL A 123 -9.16 10.67 -8.08
N THR A 124 -7.86 10.50 -8.13
CA THR A 124 -7.19 9.21 -7.92
C THR A 124 -6.27 9.31 -6.71
N VAL A 125 -6.48 8.46 -5.72
CA VAL A 125 -5.63 8.36 -4.53
C VAL A 125 -4.83 7.06 -4.57
N ARG A 126 -3.51 7.14 -4.34
CA ARG A 126 -2.61 5.97 -4.25
C ARG A 126 -1.74 6.05 -3.01
N MET A 127 -1.55 4.93 -2.33
CA MET A 127 -0.56 4.78 -1.26
C MET A 127 0.80 4.44 -1.88
N VAL A 128 1.82 5.23 -1.56
CA VAL A 128 3.16 5.08 -2.17
C VAL A 128 4.06 4.19 -1.34
N ASN A 129 3.88 4.18 -0.03
CA ASN A 129 4.75 3.49 0.92
C ASN A 129 4.17 2.16 1.45
N TYR A 130 3.22 1.56 0.72
CA TYR A 130 2.69 0.27 1.14
C TYR A 130 3.78 -0.81 1.09
N LYS A 131 4.12 -1.34 2.25
CA LYS A 131 5.22 -2.30 2.42
C LYS A 131 4.86 -3.38 3.41
N ILE A 132 5.50 -4.53 3.25
CA ILE A 132 5.43 -5.66 4.16
C ILE A 132 6.83 -6.02 4.63
N SER A 133 6.95 -6.57 5.82
CA SER A 133 8.19 -7.12 6.34
C SER A 133 8.03 -8.61 6.55
N VAL A 134 8.93 -9.39 5.96
CA VAL A 134 9.00 -10.84 6.11
C VAL A 134 10.24 -11.16 6.91
N ILE A 135 10.06 -11.81 8.05
CA ILE A 135 11.12 -12.11 9.02
C ILE A 135 11.02 -13.59 9.40
N GLY A 136 12.14 -14.22 9.64
CA GLY A 136 12.24 -15.62 10.06
C GLY A 136 13.04 -16.47 9.09
N GLU A 137 12.75 -17.77 9.07
CA GLU A 137 13.44 -18.77 8.28
C GLU A 137 13.00 -18.75 6.80
N VAL A 138 13.28 -17.63 6.12
CA VAL A 138 13.08 -17.42 4.69
C VAL A 138 14.41 -17.16 4.00
N ALA A 139 14.48 -17.40 2.67
CA ALA A 139 15.71 -17.23 1.92
C ALA A 139 16.23 -15.79 1.91
N ARG A 140 15.33 -14.80 1.91
CA ARG A 140 15.66 -13.36 1.89
C ARG A 140 14.74 -12.59 2.84
N PRO A 141 15.03 -12.59 4.16
CA PRO A 141 14.27 -11.77 5.09
C PRO A 141 14.48 -10.28 4.78
N GLY A 142 13.41 -9.48 4.88
CA GLY A 142 13.48 -8.06 4.57
C GLY A 142 12.13 -7.38 4.45
N THR A 143 12.17 -6.09 4.09
CA THR A 143 10.99 -5.29 3.81
C THR A 143 10.82 -5.12 2.31
N PHE A 144 9.62 -5.42 1.82
CA PHE A 144 9.26 -5.39 0.40
C PHE A 144 8.18 -4.34 0.16
N THR A 145 8.38 -3.49 -0.85
CA THR A 145 7.39 -2.51 -1.30
C THR A 145 6.41 -3.18 -2.25
N ILE A 146 5.11 -2.95 -2.03
CA ILE A 146 4.02 -3.56 -2.79
C ILE A 146 3.33 -2.49 -3.62
N SER A 147 3.39 -2.63 -4.95
CA SER A 147 2.81 -1.64 -5.88
C SER A 147 1.28 -1.69 -5.94
N ASN A 148 0.69 -2.87 -5.69
CA ASN A 148 -0.73 -3.11 -5.87
C ASN A 148 -1.57 -2.88 -4.61
N GLU A 149 -0.92 -2.43 -3.51
CA GLU A 149 -1.57 -2.20 -2.20
C GLU A 149 -2.34 -3.42 -1.66
N LYS A 150 -2.07 -4.59 -2.22
CA LYS A 150 -2.63 -5.88 -1.84
C LYS A 150 -1.56 -6.95 -2.00
N VAL A 151 -1.42 -7.77 -0.99
CA VAL A 151 -0.52 -8.93 -1.01
C VAL A 151 -1.13 -10.03 -0.15
N ASN A 152 -1.06 -11.26 -0.59
CA ASN A 152 -1.40 -12.42 0.21
C ASN A 152 -0.13 -13.04 0.86
N ILE A 153 -0.32 -13.95 1.80
CA ILE A 153 0.78 -14.57 2.55
C ILE A 153 1.72 -15.34 1.61
N LEU A 154 1.18 -16.02 0.60
CA LEU A 154 1.97 -16.80 -0.35
C LEU A 154 2.83 -15.89 -1.24
N GLU A 155 2.26 -14.77 -1.69
CA GLU A 155 3.01 -13.75 -2.44
C GLU A 155 4.14 -13.15 -1.58
N ALA A 156 3.84 -12.86 -0.30
CA ALA A 156 4.84 -12.34 0.64
C ALA A 156 6.02 -13.32 0.81
N LEU A 157 5.73 -14.61 0.98
CA LEU A 157 6.74 -15.66 1.09
C LEU A 157 7.52 -15.83 -0.22
N ALA A 158 6.84 -15.78 -1.38
CA ALA A 158 7.49 -15.85 -2.68
C ALA A 158 8.46 -14.69 -2.91
N MET A 159 8.10 -13.46 -2.50
CA MET A 159 8.98 -12.30 -2.56
C MET A 159 10.22 -12.47 -1.68
N ALA A 160 10.08 -13.13 -0.54
CA ALA A 160 11.17 -13.48 0.36
C ALA A 160 11.99 -14.71 -0.10
N GLY A 161 11.65 -15.30 -1.27
CA GLY A 161 12.35 -16.45 -1.86
C GLY A 161 12.00 -17.78 -1.21
N ASP A 162 10.80 -17.87 -0.64
CA ASP A 162 10.28 -19.02 0.11
C ASP A 162 11.00 -19.26 1.46
N MET A 163 10.44 -20.15 2.25
CA MET A 163 11.05 -20.62 3.49
C MET A 163 12.23 -21.54 3.21
N THR A 164 13.23 -21.48 4.09
CA THR A 164 14.35 -22.43 4.06
C THR A 164 13.89 -23.83 4.46
N VAL A 165 14.78 -24.81 4.36
CA VAL A 165 14.50 -26.19 4.81
C VAL A 165 14.24 -26.30 6.30
N TYR A 166 14.61 -25.27 7.06
CA TYR A 166 14.40 -25.19 8.51
C TYR A 166 13.12 -24.44 8.89
N GLY A 167 12.48 -23.77 7.92
CA GLY A 167 11.24 -23.02 8.15
C GLY A 167 10.04 -23.91 8.36
N LEU A 168 9.23 -23.60 9.36
CA LEU A 168 8.00 -24.30 9.68
C LEU A 168 6.84 -23.72 8.87
N ARG A 169 6.41 -24.45 7.83
CA ARG A 169 5.32 -24.00 6.93
C ARG A 169 3.94 -24.05 7.59
N ASP A 170 3.83 -24.78 8.69
CA ASP A 170 2.63 -24.91 9.52
C ASP A 170 2.56 -23.87 10.66
N ASP A 171 3.61 -23.04 10.86
CA ASP A 171 3.65 -22.00 11.91
C ASP A 171 4.04 -20.64 11.32
N VAL A 172 3.17 -20.09 10.50
CA VAL A 172 3.31 -18.72 9.95
C VAL A 172 2.46 -17.77 10.74
N LYS A 173 3.08 -16.74 11.34
CA LYS A 173 2.38 -15.70 12.09
C LYS A 173 2.21 -14.44 11.24
N LEU A 174 0.96 -14.00 11.09
CA LEU A 174 0.63 -12.73 10.47
C LEU A 174 0.38 -11.69 11.55
N ILE A 175 1.20 -10.64 11.56
CA ILE A 175 1.02 -9.49 12.45
C ILE A 175 0.54 -8.32 11.60
N ARG A 176 -0.57 -7.71 11.99
CA ARG A 176 -1.12 -6.50 11.37
C ARG A 176 -1.32 -5.44 12.44
N GLU A 177 -0.90 -4.23 12.12
CA GLU A 177 -1.26 -3.07 12.90
C GLU A 177 -2.64 -2.59 12.47
N ASN A 178 -3.54 -2.45 13.41
CA ASN A 178 -4.87 -1.89 13.18
C ASN A 178 -4.84 -0.38 13.38
N ALA A 179 -5.89 0.32 12.90
CA ALA A 179 -6.06 1.77 13.08
C ALA A 179 -5.95 2.24 14.56
N ASN A 180 -6.07 1.32 15.52
CA ASN A 180 -5.93 1.57 16.96
C ASN A 180 -4.53 1.21 17.50
N GLY A 181 -3.54 0.97 16.65
CA GLY A 181 -2.16 0.64 17.04
C GLY A 181 -2.00 -0.70 17.76
N LYS A 182 -2.92 -1.64 17.55
CA LYS A 182 -2.86 -3.00 18.14
C LYS A 182 -2.87 -4.05 17.05
#